data_2c37d82d07002665679adbdde6940cf9
#
_entry.id   2c37d82d07002665679adbdde6940cf9
#
_cell.length_a   1.000
_cell.length_b   1.000
_cell.length_c   1.000
_cell.angle_alpha   90.00
_cell.angle_beta   90.00
_cell.angle_gamma   90.00
#
_symmetry.space_group_name_H-M   'P 1'
#
loop_
_entity.id
_entity.type
_entity.pdbx_description
1 polymer ?
#
loop_
_entity_poly.entity_id
_entity_poly.type
_entity_poly.pdbx_seq_one_letter_code
_entity_poly.pdbx_strand_id
1 'polypeptide(L)'
;MKYFEPYNEFRTHASKIFLKTVEGEEISVEIGPGISFGAGHHTTRLCIKGIEEIFKTRNIRTVLDFGCGSGVLGITAAALGVGRVLAVDIDPVAVEEAIENVKLNGLGSKVHVFHGSLDGVREKFDLVIANIVTNELILMRENIEPIVEENGALLVSGIYEYKRELVVSRFRESGFSLVREFTDGGWIALWFNKNLSAEVSSDN
;
A
#
# COMPACT_ATOMS: atom_id res chain seq x y z
N MET A 1 10.87 -39.18 -10.51
CA MET A 1 10.31 -37.84 -10.76
C MET A 1 9.84 -37.33 -9.40
N LYS A 2 10.64 -36.51 -8.70
CA LYS A 2 10.24 -35.93 -7.41
C LYS A 2 9.32 -34.75 -7.71
N TYR A 3 8.07 -34.84 -7.29
CA TYR A 3 7.16 -33.69 -7.31
C TYR A 3 7.75 -32.65 -6.37
N PHE A 4 8.02 -31.48 -6.91
CA PHE A 4 8.30 -30.28 -6.18
C PHE A 4 7.04 -29.96 -5.37
N GLU A 5 7.15 -29.94 -4.04
CA GLU A 5 6.15 -29.33 -3.17
C GLU A 5 6.58 -27.89 -2.90
N PRO A 6 6.17 -26.89 -3.71
CA PRO A 6 6.71 -25.54 -3.61
C PRO A 6 6.05 -24.66 -2.55
N TYR A 7 5.03 -25.12 -1.82
CA TYR A 7 4.18 -24.25 -1.02
C TYR A 7 4.41 -24.27 0.50
N ASN A 8 5.19 -25.19 1.04
CA ASN A 8 5.36 -25.28 2.50
C ASN A 8 6.45 -24.37 3.10
N GLU A 9 7.36 -23.84 2.30
CA GLU A 9 8.49 -23.02 2.80
C GLU A 9 8.17 -21.52 2.91
N PHE A 10 7.02 -21.04 2.38
CA PHE A 10 6.67 -19.62 2.34
C PHE A 10 5.53 -19.22 3.28
N ARG A 11 5.05 -20.10 4.14
CA ARG A 11 4.00 -19.72 5.10
C ARG A 11 4.52 -18.69 6.10
N THR A 12 3.89 -17.53 6.13
CA THR A 12 4.12 -16.55 7.19
C THR A 12 3.47 -17.04 8.48
N HIS A 13 4.13 -16.75 9.61
CA HIS A 13 3.52 -16.97 10.92
C HIS A 13 2.52 -15.86 11.24
N ALA A 14 1.54 -16.16 12.09
CA ALA A 14 0.67 -15.14 12.67
C ALA A 14 1.52 -14.01 13.29
N SER A 15 1.14 -12.77 13.01
CA SER A 15 1.89 -11.59 13.43
C SER A 15 0.97 -10.60 14.12
N LYS A 16 1.47 -9.94 15.15
CA LYS A 16 0.80 -8.83 15.80
C LYS A 16 1.66 -7.57 15.61
N ILE A 17 1.05 -6.53 15.06
CA ILE A 17 1.69 -5.24 14.78
C ILE A 17 1.15 -4.25 15.80
N PHE A 18 2.04 -3.58 16.51
CA PHE A 18 1.68 -2.51 17.44
C PHE A 18 1.86 -1.17 16.70
N LEU A 19 0.84 -0.33 16.79
CA LEU A 19 0.74 0.95 16.12
C LEU A 19 0.42 2.03 17.14
N LYS A 20 0.69 3.28 16.79
CA LYS A 20 0.34 4.43 17.60
C LYS A 20 -0.53 5.38 16.77
N THR A 21 -1.72 5.68 17.26
CA THR A 21 -2.61 6.66 16.59
C THR A 21 -2.03 8.08 16.66
N VAL A 22 -2.59 9.00 15.90
CA VAL A 22 -2.19 10.42 15.93
C VAL A 22 -2.40 11.02 17.30
N GLU A 23 -3.44 10.60 18.03
CA GLU A 23 -3.77 10.99 19.41
C GLU A 23 -2.84 10.34 20.45
N GLY A 24 -2.00 9.38 20.02
CA GLY A 24 -1.03 8.69 20.87
C GLY A 24 -1.54 7.41 21.52
N GLU A 25 -2.72 6.93 21.17
CA GLU A 25 -3.26 5.65 21.64
C GLU A 25 -2.50 4.47 21.02
N GLU A 26 -2.23 3.45 21.81
CA GLU A 26 -1.64 2.20 21.33
C GLU A 26 -2.75 1.27 20.86
N ILE A 27 -2.66 0.84 19.60
CA ILE A 27 -3.55 -0.12 18.98
C ILE A 27 -2.74 -1.29 18.41
N SER A 28 -3.39 -2.38 18.07
CA SER A 28 -2.72 -3.50 17.42
C SER A 28 -3.55 -4.07 16.28
N VAL A 29 -2.85 -4.57 15.27
CA VAL A 29 -3.40 -5.30 14.13
C VAL A 29 -2.88 -6.73 14.18
N GLU A 30 -3.75 -7.69 13.96
CA GLU A 30 -3.41 -9.10 13.92
C GLU A 30 -3.50 -9.62 12.48
N ILE A 31 -2.45 -10.30 12.03
CA ILE A 31 -2.38 -10.94 10.71
C ILE A 31 -2.22 -12.44 10.94
N GLY A 32 -3.14 -13.22 10.41
CA GLY A 32 -3.12 -14.67 10.48
C GLY A 32 -1.94 -15.28 9.70
N PRO A 33 -1.70 -16.58 9.89
CA PRO A 33 -0.72 -17.30 9.08
C PRO A 33 -1.22 -17.41 7.63
N GLY A 34 -0.34 -17.18 6.66
CA GLY A 34 -0.71 -17.21 5.25
C GLY A 34 0.49 -17.49 4.34
N ILE A 35 0.27 -17.45 3.03
CA ILE A 35 1.32 -17.55 2.02
C ILE A 35 1.65 -16.21 1.38
N SER A 36 0.80 -15.20 1.55
CA SER A 36 1.02 -13.85 1.07
C SER A 36 2.03 -13.09 1.93
N PHE A 37 2.60 -12.02 1.40
CA PHE A 37 3.55 -11.18 2.13
C PHE A 37 2.92 -10.65 3.43
N GLY A 38 3.51 -11.02 4.55
CA GLY A 38 3.03 -10.64 5.89
C GLY A 38 3.81 -9.49 6.52
N ALA A 39 3.43 -9.18 7.77
CA ALA A 39 3.96 -8.04 8.54
C ALA A 39 5.49 -8.06 8.80
N GLY A 40 6.13 -9.22 8.70
CA GLY A 40 7.55 -9.38 9.00
C GLY A 40 8.54 -8.88 7.94
N HIS A 41 8.09 -8.64 6.71
CA HIS A 41 8.97 -8.22 5.63
C HIS A 41 9.42 -6.77 5.78
N HIS A 42 10.67 -6.46 5.37
CA HIS A 42 11.22 -5.09 5.45
C HIS A 42 10.33 -4.06 4.76
N THR A 43 9.86 -4.35 3.54
CA THR A 43 9.02 -3.43 2.76
C THR A 43 7.69 -3.14 3.43
N THR A 44 7.07 -4.13 4.09
CA THR A 44 5.83 -3.96 4.85
C THR A 44 6.05 -3.03 6.04
N ARG A 45 7.13 -3.23 6.82
CA ARG A 45 7.48 -2.34 7.95
C ARG A 45 7.75 -0.91 7.49
N LEU A 46 8.42 -0.74 6.35
CA LEU A 46 8.66 0.58 5.76
C LEU A 46 7.37 1.26 5.35
N CYS A 47 6.42 0.53 4.74
CA CYS A 47 5.10 1.05 4.40
C CYS A 47 4.30 1.44 5.65
N ILE A 48 4.29 0.61 6.70
CA ILE A 48 3.61 0.94 7.96
C ILE A 48 4.15 2.25 8.54
N LYS A 49 5.50 2.40 8.60
CA LYS A 49 6.14 3.65 9.02
C LYS A 49 5.74 4.83 8.14
N GLY A 50 5.65 4.61 6.82
CA GLY A 50 5.18 5.62 5.86
C GLY A 50 3.75 6.03 6.12
N ILE A 51 2.84 5.09 6.37
CA ILE A 51 1.43 5.35 6.70
C ILE A 51 1.33 6.21 7.98
N GLU A 52 2.03 5.82 9.06
CA GLU A 52 2.04 6.60 10.31
C GLU A 52 2.53 8.04 10.10
N GLU A 53 3.58 8.26 9.30
CA GLU A 53 4.11 9.60 9.02
C GLU A 53 3.16 10.43 8.14
N ILE A 54 2.52 9.81 7.14
CA ILE A 54 1.52 10.48 6.30
C ILE A 54 0.35 10.94 7.15
N PHE A 55 -0.16 10.09 8.05
CA PHE A 55 -1.33 10.39 8.88
C PHE A 55 -1.08 11.50 9.91
N LYS A 56 0.16 11.69 10.36
CA LYS A 56 0.55 12.82 11.23
C LYS A 56 0.42 14.18 10.53
N THR A 57 0.51 14.20 9.21
CA THR A 57 0.60 15.45 8.44
C THR A 57 -0.59 15.69 7.54
N ARG A 58 -1.46 14.68 7.36
CA ARG A 58 -2.56 14.69 6.40
C ARG A 58 -3.82 14.06 6.99
N ASN A 59 -4.96 14.63 6.64
CA ASN A 59 -6.26 14.03 6.90
C ASN A 59 -6.60 13.08 5.75
N ILE A 60 -6.37 11.78 5.94
CA ILE A 60 -6.64 10.72 4.98
C ILE A 60 -7.99 10.08 5.30
N ARG A 61 -8.93 10.13 4.37
CA ARG A 61 -10.29 9.58 4.51
C ARG A 61 -10.47 8.29 3.71
N THR A 62 -9.78 8.20 2.58
CA THR A 62 -9.88 7.08 1.63
C THR A 62 -8.50 6.55 1.29
N VAL A 63 -8.35 5.22 1.28
CA VAL A 63 -7.10 4.53 0.94
C VAL A 63 -7.37 3.44 -0.08
N LEU A 64 -6.50 3.34 -1.08
CA LEU A 64 -6.36 2.16 -1.93
C LEU A 64 -5.09 1.41 -1.54
N ASP A 65 -5.22 0.13 -1.22
CA ASP A 65 -4.12 -0.82 -1.03
C ASP A 65 -4.04 -1.72 -2.27
N PHE A 66 -3.12 -1.41 -3.18
CA PHE A 66 -2.97 -2.11 -4.47
C PHE A 66 -1.89 -3.19 -4.38
N GLY A 67 -2.24 -4.42 -4.79
CA GLY A 67 -1.44 -5.60 -4.52
C GLY A 67 -1.41 -5.90 -3.03
N CYS A 68 -2.62 -5.96 -2.42
CA CYS A 68 -2.77 -5.93 -0.96
C CYS A 68 -2.21 -7.16 -0.25
N GLY A 69 -2.01 -8.30 -0.96
CA GLY A 69 -1.54 -9.53 -0.36
C GLY A 69 -2.41 -9.93 0.84
N SER A 70 -1.81 -10.06 2.01
CA SER A 70 -2.52 -10.37 3.27
C SER A 70 -3.46 -9.25 3.77
N GLY A 71 -3.52 -8.10 3.09
CA GLY A 71 -4.31 -6.94 3.46
C GLY A 71 -3.72 -6.09 4.59
N VAL A 72 -2.50 -6.41 5.03
CA VAL A 72 -1.88 -5.81 6.22
C VAL A 72 -1.80 -4.28 6.17
N LEU A 73 -1.53 -3.66 5.01
CA LEU A 73 -1.37 -2.21 4.88
C LEU A 73 -2.73 -1.50 4.91
N GLY A 74 -3.71 -2.05 4.18
CA GLY A 74 -5.08 -1.55 4.23
C GLY A 74 -5.72 -1.67 5.62
N ILE A 75 -5.51 -2.81 6.30
CA ILE A 75 -5.94 -3.04 7.68
C ILE A 75 -5.27 -2.04 8.63
N THR A 76 -3.96 -1.82 8.48
CA THR A 76 -3.20 -0.82 9.25
C THR A 76 -3.80 0.59 9.08
N ALA A 77 -4.08 1.01 7.86
CA ALA A 77 -4.69 2.30 7.59
C ALA A 77 -6.07 2.44 8.24
N ALA A 78 -6.92 1.41 8.14
CA ALA A 78 -8.25 1.41 8.74
C ALA A 78 -8.21 1.41 10.29
N ALA A 79 -7.26 0.69 10.89
CA ALA A 79 -7.05 0.67 12.34
C ALA A 79 -6.58 2.05 12.86
N LEU A 80 -5.76 2.75 12.08
CA LEU A 80 -5.32 4.11 12.37
C LEU A 80 -6.39 5.19 12.14
N GLY A 81 -7.62 4.82 11.79
CA GLY A 81 -8.76 5.73 11.77
C GLY A 81 -9.34 6.05 10.39
N VAL A 82 -8.78 5.53 9.30
CA VAL A 82 -9.35 5.71 7.96
C VAL A 82 -10.76 5.12 7.88
N GLY A 83 -11.67 5.90 7.32
CA GLY A 83 -13.08 5.52 7.23
C GLY A 83 -13.36 4.50 6.12
N ARG A 84 -12.57 4.51 5.04
CA ARG A 84 -12.79 3.64 3.88
C ARG A 84 -11.47 3.22 3.23
N VAL A 85 -11.30 1.92 3.09
CA VAL A 85 -10.17 1.29 2.40
C VAL A 85 -10.71 0.36 1.32
N LEU A 86 -10.19 0.47 0.11
CA LEU A 86 -10.30 -0.53 -0.93
C LEU A 86 -8.96 -1.29 -1.00
N ALA A 87 -8.99 -2.60 -0.84
CA ALA A 87 -7.84 -3.47 -0.97
C ALA A 87 -8.03 -4.35 -2.22
N VAL A 88 -7.06 -4.35 -3.13
CA VAL A 88 -7.19 -5.03 -4.43
C VAL A 88 -5.99 -5.93 -4.66
N ASP A 89 -6.25 -7.18 -5.07
CA ASP A 89 -5.21 -8.11 -5.51
C ASP A 89 -5.71 -8.96 -6.69
N ILE A 90 -4.79 -9.35 -7.57
CA ILE A 90 -5.06 -10.24 -8.72
C ILE A 90 -5.01 -11.72 -8.34
N ASP A 91 -4.40 -12.04 -7.19
CA ASP A 91 -4.31 -13.40 -6.69
C ASP A 91 -5.54 -13.72 -5.80
N PRO A 92 -6.40 -14.66 -6.20
CA PRO A 92 -7.57 -15.03 -5.40
C PRO A 92 -7.20 -15.56 -4.02
N VAL A 93 -6.02 -16.18 -3.85
CA VAL A 93 -5.57 -16.69 -2.54
C VAL A 93 -5.23 -15.52 -1.62
N ALA A 94 -4.54 -14.49 -2.13
CA ALA A 94 -4.26 -13.27 -1.39
C ALA A 94 -5.56 -12.55 -0.97
N VAL A 95 -6.55 -12.50 -1.86
CA VAL A 95 -7.87 -11.92 -1.57
C VAL A 95 -8.57 -12.67 -0.43
N GLU A 96 -8.56 -14.00 -0.43
CA GLU A 96 -9.14 -14.80 0.66
C GLU A 96 -8.42 -14.54 1.99
N GLU A 97 -7.09 -14.54 2.00
CA GLU A 97 -6.28 -14.20 3.18
C GLU A 97 -6.59 -12.79 3.71
N ALA A 98 -6.67 -11.80 2.83
CA ALA A 98 -7.01 -10.42 3.20
C ALA A 98 -8.40 -10.34 3.84
N ILE A 99 -9.40 -11.02 3.27
CA ILE A 99 -10.76 -11.07 3.82
C ILE A 99 -10.77 -11.67 5.23
N GLU A 100 -10.02 -12.76 5.45
CA GLU A 100 -9.92 -13.39 6.77
C GLU A 100 -9.24 -12.45 7.77
N ASN A 101 -8.17 -11.77 7.39
CA ASN A 101 -7.46 -10.81 8.21
C ASN A 101 -8.32 -9.57 8.55
N VAL A 102 -9.11 -9.09 7.59
CA VAL A 102 -10.08 -8.00 7.83
C VAL A 102 -11.12 -8.41 8.87
N LYS A 103 -11.64 -9.63 8.78
CA LYS A 103 -12.59 -10.19 9.76
C LYS A 103 -11.94 -10.35 11.14
N LEU A 104 -10.70 -10.87 11.19
CA LEU A 104 -9.93 -11.07 12.42
C LEU A 104 -9.78 -9.75 13.21
N ASN A 105 -9.63 -8.63 12.51
CA ASN A 105 -9.48 -7.31 13.11
C ASN A 105 -10.82 -6.55 13.29
N GLY A 106 -11.96 -7.14 12.93
CA GLY A 106 -13.27 -6.49 13.07
C GLY A 106 -13.47 -5.28 12.16
N LEU A 107 -12.72 -5.17 11.05
CA LEU A 107 -12.68 -3.99 10.16
C LEU A 107 -13.51 -4.14 8.88
N GLY A 108 -14.41 -5.12 8.79
CA GLY A 108 -15.21 -5.39 7.60
C GLY A 108 -16.15 -4.25 7.16
N SER A 109 -16.46 -3.30 8.03
CA SER A 109 -17.23 -2.11 7.67
C SER A 109 -16.39 -1.01 7.01
N LYS A 110 -15.06 -1.08 7.12
CA LYS A 110 -14.13 -0.07 6.62
C LYS A 110 -13.27 -0.56 5.45
N VAL A 111 -12.85 -1.84 5.47
CA VAL A 111 -11.95 -2.44 4.47
C VAL A 111 -12.75 -3.36 3.56
N HIS A 112 -12.77 -3.02 2.28
CA HIS A 112 -13.41 -3.79 1.23
C HIS A 112 -12.33 -4.42 0.36
N VAL A 113 -12.29 -5.75 0.35
CA VAL A 113 -11.30 -6.50 -0.43
C VAL A 113 -11.91 -6.91 -1.78
N PHE A 114 -11.18 -6.71 -2.85
CA PHE A 114 -11.63 -6.96 -4.21
C PHE A 114 -10.61 -7.78 -5.01
N HIS A 115 -11.08 -8.83 -5.67
CA HIS A 115 -10.29 -9.58 -6.63
C HIS A 115 -10.26 -8.86 -7.98
N GLY A 116 -9.11 -8.35 -8.40
CA GLY A 116 -8.98 -7.63 -9.66
C GLY A 116 -7.70 -6.80 -9.76
N SER A 117 -7.68 -5.91 -10.73
CA SER A 117 -6.58 -4.98 -10.99
C SER A 117 -7.03 -3.52 -10.93
N LEU A 118 -6.11 -2.58 -11.13
CA LEU A 118 -6.42 -1.14 -11.18
C LEU A 118 -7.43 -0.78 -12.28
N ASP A 119 -7.55 -1.58 -13.34
CA ASP A 119 -8.51 -1.33 -14.43
C ASP A 119 -9.97 -1.35 -13.97
N GLY A 120 -10.26 -1.99 -12.84
CA GLY A 120 -11.57 -1.98 -12.18
C GLY A 120 -11.83 -0.78 -11.30
N VAL A 121 -10.80 -0.01 -10.93
CA VAL A 121 -10.89 1.13 -10.01
C VAL A 121 -11.30 2.39 -10.78
N ARG A 122 -12.39 3.05 -10.37
CA ARG A 122 -12.95 4.22 -11.05
C ARG A 122 -12.97 5.48 -10.19
N GLU A 123 -12.56 5.37 -8.96
CA GLU A 123 -12.55 6.45 -7.99
C GLU A 123 -11.13 6.88 -7.63
N LYS A 124 -11.01 8.07 -7.04
CA LYS A 124 -9.73 8.57 -6.54
C LYS A 124 -9.63 8.40 -5.04
N PHE A 125 -8.39 8.36 -4.54
CA PHE A 125 -8.07 8.13 -3.14
C PHE A 125 -7.12 9.19 -2.60
N ASP A 126 -7.31 9.57 -1.33
CA ASP A 126 -6.41 10.49 -0.62
C ASP A 126 -5.00 9.87 -0.46
N LEU A 127 -4.95 8.54 -0.31
CA LEU A 127 -3.69 7.77 -0.27
C LEU A 127 -3.82 6.49 -1.12
N VAL A 128 -2.88 6.29 -2.03
CA VAL A 128 -2.66 5.01 -2.71
C VAL A 128 -1.39 4.38 -2.17
N ILE A 129 -1.47 3.10 -1.79
CA ILE A 129 -0.35 2.29 -1.32
C ILE A 129 -0.11 1.19 -2.35
N ALA A 130 1.16 0.98 -2.75
CA ALA A 130 1.56 -0.13 -3.61
C ALA A 130 2.89 -0.71 -3.13
N ASN A 131 2.83 -1.87 -2.47
CA ASN A 131 4.01 -2.62 -2.02
C ASN A 131 4.22 -3.84 -2.91
N ILE A 132 4.61 -3.60 -4.14
CA ILE A 132 4.76 -4.62 -5.21
C ILE A 132 6.16 -4.57 -5.81
N VAL A 133 6.52 -5.56 -6.61
CA VAL A 133 7.85 -5.62 -7.24
C VAL A 133 8.09 -4.42 -8.15
N THR A 134 9.30 -3.88 -8.11
CA THR A 134 9.69 -2.60 -8.74
C THR A 134 9.31 -2.51 -10.23
N ASN A 135 9.47 -3.60 -10.99
CA ASN A 135 9.20 -3.55 -12.42
C ASN A 135 7.69 -3.37 -12.71
N GLU A 136 6.83 -4.06 -11.98
CA GLU A 136 5.38 -3.91 -12.08
C GLU A 136 4.95 -2.51 -11.63
N LEU A 137 5.53 -2.02 -10.53
CA LEU A 137 5.27 -0.68 -10.05
C LEU A 137 5.54 0.39 -11.12
N ILE A 138 6.66 0.28 -11.84
CA ILE A 138 7.01 1.22 -12.92
C ILE A 138 6.04 1.08 -14.11
N LEU A 139 5.63 -0.14 -14.46
CA LEU A 139 4.66 -0.36 -15.54
C LEU A 139 3.28 0.20 -15.20
N MET A 140 2.86 0.07 -13.95
CA MET A 140 1.53 0.49 -13.49
C MET A 140 1.42 2.00 -13.16
N ARG A 141 2.52 2.77 -13.21
CA ARG A 141 2.52 4.18 -12.79
C ARG A 141 1.48 5.06 -13.49
N GLU A 142 1.24 4.81 -14.78
CA GLU A 142 0.26 5.55 -15.58
C GLU A 142 -1.20 5.18 -15.22
N ASN A 143 -1.41 3.98 -14.66
CA ASN A 143 -2.70 3.55 -14.12
C ASN A 143 -2.89 4.04 -12.67
N ILE A 144 -1.79 4.25 -11.93
CA ILE A 144 -1.82 4.77 -10.55
C ILE A 144 -2.11 6.27 -10.53
N GLU A 145 -1.52 7.04 -11.44
CA GLU A 145 -1.65 8.50 -11.44
C GLU A 145 -3.10 8.99 -11.41
N PRO A 146 -4.03 8.53 -12.28
CA PRO A 146 -5.39 9.05 -12.32
C PRO A 146 -6.24 8.71 -11.10
N ILE A 147 -5.87 7.69 -10.32
CA ILE A 147 -6.60 7.25 -9.12
C ILE A 147 -6.09 7.87 -7.81
N VAL A 148 -5.04 8.68 -7.87
CA VAL A 148 -4.60 9.51 -6.74
C VAL A 148 -5.31 10.86 -6.82
N GLU A 149 -5.88 11.33 -5.71
CA GLU A 149 -6.49 12.66 -5.63
C GLU A 149 -5.48 13.78 -5.94
N GLU A 150 -5.96 14.93 -6.41
CA GLU A 150 -5.12 16.12 -6.51
C GLU A 150 -4.58 16.48 -5.12
N ASN A 151 -3.28 16.68 -5.02
CA ASN A 151 -2.55 16.73 -3.74
C ASN A 151 -2.60 15.43 -2.91
N GLY A 152 -3.11 14.34 -3.45
CA GLY A 152 -3.11 13.05 -2.78
C GLY A 152 -1.71 12.49 -2.56
N ALA A 153 -1.60 11.53 -1.68
CA ALA A 153 -0.36 10.83 -1.36
C ALA A 153 -0.27 9.49 -2.10
N LEU A 154 0.94 9.14 -2.50
CA LEU A 154 1.28 7.82 -3.02
C LEU A 154 2.44 7.26 -2.21
N LEU A 155 2.27 6.09 -1.62
CA LEU A 155 3.30 5.36 -0.87
C LEU A 155 3.63 4.08 -1.62
N VAL A 156 4.86 3.96 -2.11
CA VAL A 156 5.31 2.78 -2.87
C VAL A 156 6.50 2.11 -2.21
N SER A 157 6.54 0.77 -2.27
CA SER A 157 7.65 -0.06 -1.78
C SER A 157 7.78 -1.34 -2.61
N GLY A 158 8.58 -2.32 -2.16
CA GLY A 158 9.02 -3.44 -2.98
C GLY A 158 10.20 -3.05 -3.87
N ILE A 159 10.94 -2.03 -3.46
CA ILE A 159 12.00 -1.39 -4.23
C ILE A 159 13.34 -1.65 -3.55
N TYR A 160 14.28 -2.23 -4.26
CA TYR A 160 15.67 -2.25 -3.80
C TYR A 160 16.29 -0.86 -3.84
N GLU A 161 17.09 -0.52 -2.86
CA GLU A 161 17.71 0.81 -2.71
C GLU A 161 18.47 1.25 -3.98
N TYR A 162 19.19 0.34 -4.65
CA TYR A 162 19.90 0.65 -5.90
C TYR A 162 18.99 1.04 -7.08
N LYS A 163 17.67 0.77 -7.00
CA LYS A 163 16.67 1.18 -8.01
C LYS A 163 16.00 2.53 -7.70
N ARG A 164 16.38 3.19 -6.61
CA ARG A 164 15.78 4.43 -6.13
C ARG A 164 15.64 5.49 -7.23
N GLU A 165 16.75 5.83 -7.85
CA GLU A 165 16.78 6.91 -8.85
C GLU A 165 15.87 6.62 -10.04
N LEU A 166 15.83 5.37 -10.49
CA LEU A 166 14.96 4.94 -11.57
C LEU A 166 13.48 5.16 -11.19
N VAL A 167 13.06 4.72 -10.00
CA VAL A 167 11.67 4.85 -9.55
C VAL A 167 11.31 6.33 -9.37
N VAL A 168 12.16 7.11 -8.70
CA VAL A 168 11.92 8.55 -8.48
C VAL A 168 11.78 9.29 -9.80
N SER A 169 12.65 9.02 -10.80
CA SER A 169 12.56 9.64 -12.12
C SER A 169 11.22 9.31 -12.80
N ARG A 170 10.83 8.02 -12.80
CA ARG A 170 9.59 7.56 -13.47
C ARG A 170 8.33 8.16 -12.86
N PHE A 171 8.27 8.26 -11.53
CA PHE A 171 7.11 8.87 -10.88
C PHE A 171 7.08 10.39 -11.02
N ARG A 172 8.23 11.07 -11.10
CA ARG A 172 8.29 12.49 -11.44
C ARG A 172 7.75 12.77 -12.86
N GLU A 173 8.09 11.93 -13.83
CA GLU A 173 7.56 12.01 -15.21
C GLU A 173 6.03 11.85 -15.24
N SER A 174 5.45 11.15 -14.29
CA SER A 174 4.01 10.95 -14.13
C SER A 174 3.35 11.96 -13.16
N GLY A 175 3.98 13.10 -12.89
CA GLY A 175 3.37 14.19 -12.13
C GLY A 175 3.46 14.06 -10.61
N PHE A 176 4.38 13.25 -10.08
CA PHE A 176 4.58 13.11 -8.65
C PHE A 176 5.85 13.81 -8.16
N SER A 177 5.81 14.34 -6.94
CA SER A 177 6.97 14.91 -6.24
C SER A 177 7.32 14.05 -5.02
N LEU A 178 8.58 13.63 -4.91
CA LEU A 178 9.06 12.88 -3.74
C LEU A 178 9.04 13.79 -2.50
N VAL A 179 8.40 13.31 -1.44
CA VAL A 179 8.30 13.98 -0.14
C VAL A 179 9.29 13.39 0.85
N ARG A 180 9.31 12.06 0.96
CA ARG A 180 10.13 11.36 1.95
C ARG A 180 10.46 9.95 1.51
N GLU A 181 11.56 9.43 2.02
CA GLU A 181 11.96 8.03 1.86
C GLU A 181 12.19 7.37 3.22
N PHE A 182 12.02 6.06 3.24
CA PHE A 182 12.25 5.19 4.38
C PHE A 182 13.11 4.02 3.91
N THR A 183 14.14 3.67 4.65
CA THR A 183 15.10 2.61 4.28
C THR A 183 15.24 1.58 5.39
N ASP A 184 15.33 0.31 5.03
CA ASP A 184 15.63 -0.80 5.94
C ASP A 184 16.14 -2.02 5.16
N GLY A 185 17.29 -2.57 5.54
CA GLY A 185 17.82 -3.82 4.99
C GLY A 185 18.05 -3.82 3.47
N GLY A 186 18.41 -2.68 2.86
CA GLY A 186 18.61 -2.55 1.41
C GLY A 186 17.31 -2.38 0.60
N TRP A 187 16.17 -2.21 1.29
CA TRP A 187 14.87 -1.89 0.72
C TRP A 187 14.46 -0.47 1.06
N ILE A 188 13.62 0.11 0.19
CA ILE A 188 13.07 1.46 0.39
C ILE A 188 11.56 1.49 0.22
N ALA A 189 10.93 2.44 0.93
CA ALA A 189 9.61 2.94 0.62
C ALA A 189 9.72 4.44 0.30
N LEU A 190 8.95 4.87 -0.68
CA LEU A 190 8.95 6.26 -1.18
C LEU A 190 7.56 6.84 -1.03
N TRP A 191 7.47 7.96 -0.33
CA TRP A 191 6.25 8.76 -0.25
C TRP A 191 6.33 9.90 -1.26
N PHE A 192 5.38 9.94 -2.17
CA PHE A 192 5.17 11.00 -3.13
C PHE A 192 3.88 11.75 -2.86
N ASN A 193 3.82 13.00 -3.30
CA ASN A 193 2.58 13.75 -3.48
C ASN A 193 2.31 13.89 -4.97
N LYS A 194 1.03 13.76 -5.35
CA LYS A 194 0.60 14.15 -6.69
C LYS A 194 0.65 15.66 -6.80
N ASN A 195 1.27 16.17 -7.86
CA ASN A 195 1.29 17.59 -8.16
C ASN A 195 -0.11 18.05 -8.59
N LEU A 196 -0.44 19.31 -8.32
CA LEU A 196 -1.62 19.92 -8.91
C LEU A 196 -1.44 19.91 -10.43
N SER A 197 -2.47 19.46 -11.15
CA SER A 197 -2.53 19.69 -12.60
C SER A 197 -2.44 21.20 -12.81
N ALA A 198 -1.45 21.67 -13.58
CA ALA A 198 -1.42 23.06 -13.99
C ALA A 198 -2.75 23.34 -14.70
N GLU A 199 -3.58 24.21 -14.15
CA GLU A 199 -4.74 24.72 -14.87
C GLU A 199 -4.22 25.24 -16.20
N VAL A 200 -4.65 24.61 -17.29
CA VAL A 200 -4.46 25.17 -18.62
C VAL A 200 -5.33 26.42 -18.62
N SER A 201 -4.69 27.55 -18.33
CA SER A 201 -5.32 28.84 -18.51
C SER A 201 -5.66 28.99 -20.00
N SER A 202 -6.89 28.64 -20.33
CA SER A 202 -7.52 28.97 -21.59
C SER A 202 -7.91 30.46 -21.55
N ASP A 203 -6.89 31.31 -21.58
CA ASP A 203 -7.08 32.69 -21.98
C ASP A 203 -7.10 32.72 -23.53
N ASN A 204 -8.30 32.78 -24.07
CA ASN A 204 -8.62 33.29 -25.40
C ASN A 204 -9.83 34.21 -25.34
#